data_22d84406cb05ade4edbb8ea50cde055d
#
_entry.id   22d84406cb05ade4edbb8ea50cde055d
#
_cell.length_a   1.000
_cell.length_b   1.000
_cell.length_c   1.000
_cell.angle_alpha   90.00
_cell.angle_beta   90.00
_cell.angle_gamma   90.00
#
_symmetry.space_group_name_H-M   'P 1'
#
loop_
_entity.id
_entity.type
_entity.pdbx_description
1 polymer ?
#
loop_
_entity_poly.entity_id
_entity_poly.type
_entity_poly.pdbx_seq_one_letter_code
_entity_poly.pdbx_strand_id
1 'polypeptide(L)'
;TASTIIYTVTVQSVGGQNKYFINGEQQKTLELLEGNTYIFNYPSGHPFKFSTTSDGTHGGGSEYTTGVTHNSSTQVTIVVGSSAPTLYYYCSSHSAMGGQANTPVPANNTLQVITTNQGADNITNTQYNSFTDTLFSASGFSFSIDGTTGNLIATI
;
A
#
# COMPACT_ATOMS: atom_id res chain seq x y z
N THR A 1 -2.95 10.70 -5.60
CA THR A 1 -3.50 11.37 -4.41
C THR A 1 -3.29 10.49 -3.18
N ALA A 2 -2.74 11.06 -2.10
CA ALA A 2 -2.60 10.36 -0.82
C ALA A 2 -3.99 10.01 -0.25
N SER A 3 -4.14 8.79 0.26
CA SER A 3 -5.38 8.30 0.86
C SER A 3 -5.19 8.05 2.35
N THR A 4 -6.30 8.14 3.11
CA THR A 4 -6.32 7.75 4.52
C THR A 4 -7.17 6.48 4.67
N ILE A 5 -6.59 5.45 5.25
CA ILE A 5 -7.20 4.14 5.46
C ILE A 5 -7.25 3.85 6.96
N ILE A 6 -8.39 3.35 7.44
CA ILE A 6 -8.61 3.03 8.86
C ILE A 6 -8.73 1.52 9.02
N TYR A 7 -7.93 0.97 9.93
CA TYR A 7 -7.97 -0.43 10.34
C TYR A 7 -8.51 -0.59 11.75
N THR A 8 -9.38 -1.58 11.93
CA THR A 8 -9.81 -2.03 13.24
C THR A 8 -8.96 -3.23 13.67
N VAL A 9 -8.27 -3.09 14.78
CA VAL A 9 -7.43 -4.14 15.37
C VAL A 9 -8.15 -4.72 16.58
N THR A 10 -8.32 -6.02 16.58
CA THR A 10 -8.85 -6.77 17.73
C THR A 10 -7.83 -7.78 18.23
N VAL A 11 -8.03 -8.29 19.43
CA VAL A 11 -7.19 -9.33 20.04
C VAL A 11 -8.03 -10.54 20.33
N GLN A 12 -7.57 -11.70 19.90
CA GLN A 12 -8.20 -12.99 20.20
C GLN A 12 -7.14 -14.00 20.66
N SER A 13 -7.54 -14.90 21.56
CA SER A 13 -6.68 -16.00 21.95
C SER A 13 -6.74 -17.13 20.93
N VAL A 14 -5.59 -17.52 20.42
CA VAL A 14 -5.43 -18.64 19.50
C VAL A 14 -4.38 -19.59 20.07
N GLY A 15 -4.79 -20.81 20.40
CA GLY A 15 -3.90 -21.78 21.02
C GLY A 15 -3.32 -21.33 22.37
N GLY A 16 -4.07 -20.53 23.13
CA GLY A 16 -3.64 -19.98 24.43
C GLY A 16 -2.75 -18.74 24.34
N GLN A 17 -2.51 -18.20 23.15
CA GLN A 17 -1.73 -16.99 22.92
C GLN A 17 -2.59 -15.89 22.28
N ASN A 18 -2.43 -14.66 22.74
CA ASN A 18 -3.10 -13.51 22.14
C ASN A 18 -2.50 -13.21 20.76
N LYS A 19 -3.37 -12.95 19.77
CA LYS A 19 -3.01 -12.56 18.42
C LYS A 19 -3.80 -11.32 17.99
N TYR A 20 -3.17 -10.45 17.22
CA TYR A 20 -3.86 -9.37 16.53
C TYR A 20 -4.66 -9.90 15.34
N PHE A 21 -5.86 -9.37 15.22
CA PHE A 21 -6.73 -9.54 14.05
C PHE A 21 -6.95 -8.16 13.44
N ILE A 22 -6.59 -8.01 12.18
CA ILE A 22 -6.77 -6.75 11.44
C ILE A 22 -7.99 -6.89 10.55
N ASN A 23 -9.03 -6.08 10.81
CA ASN A 23 -10.33 -6.19 10.15
C ASN A 23 -10.88 -7.65 10.15
N GLY A 24 -10.65 -8.37 11.26
CA GLY A 24 -11.11 -9.75 11.44
C GLY A 24 -10.19 -10.85 10.92
N GLU A 25 -9.05 -10.51 10.33
CA GLU A 25 -8.07 -11.47 9.81
C GLU A 25 -6.87 -11.61 10.74
N GLN A 26 -6.57 -12.84 11.17
CA GLN A 26 -5.46 -13.11 12.08
C GLN A 26 -4.11 -12.74 11.46
N GLN A 27 -3.35 -11.91 12.16
CA GLN A 27 -1.96 -11.55 11.81
C GLN A 27 -1.80 -11.21 10.32
N LYS A 28 -2.79 -10.46 9.79
CA LYS A 28 -2.87 -10.08 8.37
C LYS A 28 -1.58 -9.42 7.91
N THR A 29 -1.05 -9.86 6.77
CA THR A 29 -0.01 -9.12 6.08
C THR A 29 -0.61 -7.86 5.47
N LEU A 30 -0.06 -6.71 5.84
CA LEU A 30 -0.53 -5.40 5.40
C LEU A 30 0.27 -4.91 4.19
N GLU A 31 -0.41 -4.17 3.32
CA GLU A 31 0.19 -3.43 2.21
C GLU A 31 -0.01 -1.93 2.48
N LEU A 32 1.01 -1.30 3.04
CA LEU A 32 1.00 0.11 3.40
C LEU A 32 1.70 0.93 2.31
N LEU A 33 0.93 1.39 1.33
CA LEU A 33 1.44 2.16 0.19
C LEU A 33 2.15 3.45 0.64
N GLU A 34 3.32 3.71 0.08
CA GLU A 34 4.02 4.98 0.29
C GLU A 34 3.14 6.18 -0.06
N GLY A 35 3.22 7.23 0.73
CA GLY A 35 2.43 8.44 0.60
C GLY A 35 1.05 8.39 1.24
N ASN A 36 0.54 7.21 1.62
CA ASN A 36 -0.75 7.07 2.29
C ASN A 36 -0.62 7.19 3.81
N THR A 37 -1.75 7.48 4.43
CA THR A 37 -1.91 7.51 5.90
C THR A 37 -2.75 6.33 6.34
N TYR A 38 -2.31 5.63 7.37
CA TYR A 38 -3.02 4.50 7.95
C TYR A 38 -3.24 4.73 9.43
N ILE A 39 -4.49 4.54 9.87
CA ILE A 39 -4.91 4.71 11.26
C ILE A 39 -5.32 3.33 11.79
N PHE A 40 -4.70 2.92 12.89
CA PHE A 40 -5.01 1.66 13.55
C PHE A 40 -5.69 1.95 14.89
N ASN A 41 -6.92 1.48 15.04
CA ASN A 41 -7.65 1.49 16.30
C ASN A 41 -7.49 0.13 16.96
N TYR A 42 -6.91 0.09 18.15
CA TYR A 42 -6.57 -1.14 18.86
C TYR A 42 -7.07 -1.12 20.33
N PRO A 43 -7.27 -2.29 20.96
CA PRO A 43 -7.76 -2.35 22.33
C PRO A 43 -6.70 -1.89 23.33
N SER A 44 -7.12 -1.28 24.42
CA SER A 44 -6.25 -0.93 25.55
C SER A 44 -5.53 -2.17 26.10
N GLY A 45 -4.32 -1.99 26.65
CA GLY A 45 -3.51 -3.08 27.17
C GLY A 45 -2.67 -3.84 26.13
N HIS A 46 -2.86 -3.55 24.84
CA HIS A 46 -2.11 -4.12 23.74
C HIS A 46 -1.58 -3.02 22.82
N PRO A 47 -0.53 -2.28 23.23
CA PRO A 47 0.00 -1.17 22.43
C PRO A 47 0.51 -1.64 21.07
N PHE A 48 -0.08 -1.10 20.00
CA PHE A 48 0.24 -1.43 18.61
C PHE A 48 1.38 -0.54 18.11
N LYS A 49 2.47 -1.15 17.71
CA LYS A 49 3.70 -0.47 17.27
C LYS A 49 4.27 -1.09 16.01
N PHE A 50 5.20 -0.38 15.38
CA PHE A 50 5.92 -0.84 14.20
C PHE A 50 7.41 -1.01 14.50
N SER A 51 8.07 -1.91 13.77
CA SER A 51 9.51 -2.14 13.81
C SER A 51 10.01 -2.62 12.45
N THR A 52 11.29 -2.49 12.19
CA THR A 52 11.96 -3.15 11.06
C THR A 52 12.38 -4.59 11.37
N THR A 53 12.20 -5.01 12.61
CA THR A 53 12.49 -6.37 13.09
C THR A 53 11.18 -7.10 13.38
N SER A 54 11.09 -8.34 12.94
CA SER A 54 9.94 -9.21 13.26
C SER A 54 9.74 -9.30 14.77
N ASP A 55 8.48 -9.15 15.22
CA ASP A 55 8.09 -9.09 16.63
C ASP A 55 8.75 -7.93 17.43
N GLY A 56 9.28 -6.94 16.74
CA GLY A 56 9.78 -5.69 17.31
C GLY A 56 10.81 -5.87 18.41
N THR A 57 10.54 -5.29 19.57
CA THR A 57 11.45 -5.36 20.73
C THR A 57 11.59 -6.76 21.31
N HIS A 58 10.61 -7.65 21.12
CA HIS A 58 10.71 -9.05 21.52
C HIS A 58 11.68 -9.83 20.61
N GLY A 59 11.82 -9.42 19.36
CA GLY A 59 12.79 -9.95 18.40
C GLY A 59 14.18 -9.31 18.49
N GLY A 60 14.42 -8.45 19.49
CA GLY A 60 15.70 -7.74 19.66
C GLY A 60 15.83 -6.46 18.84
N GLY A 61 14.75 -6.00 18.22
CA GLY A 61 14.69 -4.75 17.47
C GLY A 61 14.27 -3.54 18.30
N SER A 62 14.01 -2.45 17.61
CA SER A 62 13.53 -1.19 18.19
C SER A 62 12.23 -0.75 17.53
N GLU A 63 11.49 0.11 18.19
CA GLU A 63 10.32 0.74 17.60
C GLU A 63 10.70 1.61 16.40
N TYR A 64 9.97 1.44 15.30
CA TYR A 64 10.03 2.33 14.14
C TYR A 64 9.08 3.51 14.37
N THR A 65 9.62 4.72 14.34
CA THR A 65 8.88 5.95 14.67
C THR A 65 8.74 6.94 13.52
N THR A 66 9.41 6.71 12.40
CA THR A 66 9.33 7.61 11.24
C THR A 66 7.93 7.66 10.67
N GLY A 67 7.31 8.84 10.68
CA GLY A 67 5.92 9.05 10.25
C GLY A 67 4.85 8.46 11.19
N VAL A 68 5.25 7.94 12.36
CA VAL A 68 4.35 7.33 13.33
C VAL A 68 3.95 8.34 14.41
N THR A 69 2.66 8.39 14.70
CA THR A 69 2.08 9.21 15.78
C THR A 69 1.19 8.35 16.66
N HIS A 70 1.48 8.28 17.94
CA HIS A 70 0.60 7.66 18.93
C HIS A 70 -0.47 8.69 19.35
N ASN A 71 -1.67 8.59 18.78
CA ASN A 71 -2.76 9.53 19.01
C ASN A 71 -3.38 9.39 20.41
N SER A 72 -3.43 8.14 20.88
CA SER A 72 -3.94 7.79 22.22
C SER A 72 -3.39 6.43 22.65
N SER A 73 -3.85 5.93 23.81
CA SER A 73 -3.54 4.56 24.26
C SER A 73 -4.22 3.45 23.44
N THR A 74 -5.06 3.82 22.45
CA THR A 74 -5.85 2.89 21.61
C THR A 74 -5.82 3.26 20.13
N GLN A 75 -5.00 4.23 19.73
CA GLN A 75 -4.90 4.63 18.33
C GLN A 75 -3.50 5.05 17.97
N VAL A 76 -3.02 4.56 16.83
CA VAL A 76 -1.77 4.98 16.21
C VAL A 76 -1.99 5.30 14.73
N THR A 77 -1.31 6.31 14.25
CA THR A 77 -1.30 6.72 12.83
C THR A 77 0.10 6.56 12.28
N ILE A 78 0.21 6.04 11.06
CA ILE A 78 1.46 6.07 10.28
C ILE A 78 1.22 6.75 8.94
N VAL A 79 2.05 7.74 8.63
CA VAL A 79 2.20 8.31 7.28
C VAL A 79 3.40 7.62 6.65
N VAL A 80 3.16 6.81 5.64
CA VAL A 80 4.23 6.00 5.02
C VAL A 80 5.08 6.88 4.12
N GLY A 81 6.32 7.10 4.51
CA GLY A 81 7.27 7.90 3.75
C GLY A 81 7.78 7.18 2.51
N SER A 82 8.39 7.94 1.59
CA SER A 82 9.11 7.36 0.45
C SER A 82 10.29 6.52 0.95
N SER A 83 10.51 5.39 0.30
CA SER A 83 11.57 4.43 0.67
C SER A 83 11.43 3.86 2.09
N ALA A 84 10.21 3.81 2.63
CA ALA A 84 9.97 3.14 3.90
C ALA A 84 10.38 1.66 3.81
N PRO A 85 11.08 1.13 4.81
CA PRO A 85 11.47 -0.28 4.81
C PRO A 85 10.25 -1.18 5.03
N THR A 86 10.38 -2.48 4.74
CA THR A 86 9.41 -3.46 5.21
C THR A 86 9.30 -3.37 6.73
N LEU A 87 8.07 -3.29 7.23
CA LEU A 87 7.77 -3.16 8.64
C LEU A 87 7.10 -4.42 9.17
N TYR A 88 7.13 -4.53 10.50
CA TYR A 88 6.39 -5.53 11.27
C TYR A 88 5.61 -4.79 12.35
N TYR A 89 4.31 -5.03 12.42
CA TYR A 89 3.53 -4.52 13.55
C TYR A 89 3.56 -5.53 14.70
N TYR A 90 3.63 -5.04 15.92
CA TYR A 90 3.78 -5.87 17.11
C TYR A 90 3.11 -5.22 18.32
N CYS A 91 2.89 -6.03 19.37
CA CYS A 91 2.46 -5.54 20.66
C CYS A 91 3.68 -5.37 21.58
N SER A 92 3.91 -4.17 22.13
CA SER A 92 5.05 -3.95 23.01
C SER A 92 4.96 -4.69 24.35
N SER A 93 3.76 -5.13 24.74
CA SER A 93 3.52 -5.85 26.01
C SER A 93 3.58 -7.37 25.89
N HIS A 94 3.32 -7.93 24.70
CA HIS A 94 3.22 -9.38 24.48
C HIS A 94 3.89 -9.77 23.17
N SER A 95 4.68 -10.84 23.20
CA SER A 95 5.34 -11.37 22.01
C SER A 95 4.39 -12.10 21.06
N ALA A 96 4.82 -12.25 19.81
CA ALA A 96 4.19 -13.06 18.77
C ALA A 96 2.72 -12.72 18.46
N MET A 97 2.29 -11.48 18.70
CA MET A 97 0.92 -11.02 18.41
C MET A 97 0.74 -10.48 16.99
N GLY A 98 1.76 -9.90 16.40
CA GLY A 98 1.71 -9.11 15.18
C GLY A 98 2.03 -9.88 13.90
N GLY A 99 2.30 -9.12 12.85
CA GLY A 99 2.58 -9.62 11.50
C GLY A 99 3.41 -8.65 10.68
N GLN A 100 3.52 -8.93 9.39
CA GLN A 100 4.31 -8.13 8.44
C GLN A 100 3.46 -7.02 7.83
N ALA A 101 4.10 -5.88 7.56
CA ALA A 101 3.55 -4.77 6.82
C ALA A 101 4.54 -4.37 5.72
N ASN A 102 4.20 -4.66 4.47
CA ASN A 102 4.94 -4.22 3.31
C ASN A 102 4.67 -2.73 3.05
N THR A 103 5.66 -2.05 2.48
CA THR A 103 5.56 -0.62 2.15
C THR A 103 5.83 -0.40 0.65
N PRO A 104 4.94 -0.91 -0.22
CA PRO A 104 5.16 -0.81 -1.65
C PRO A 104 5.03 0.64 -2.15
N VAL A 105 5.81 0.94 -3.19
CA VAL A 105 5.65 2.18 -3.95
C VAL A 105 4.31 2.13 -4.70
N PRO A 106 3.49 3.18 -4.66
CA PRO A 106 2.29 3.24 -5.49
C PRO A 106 2.64 3.00 -6.95
N ALA A 107 1.85 2.20 -7.65
CA ALA A 107 2.01 2.05 -9.09
C ALA A 107 1.95 3.43 -9.74
N ASN A 108 3.01 3.81 -10.42
CA ASN A 108 3.07 5.08 -11.12
C ASN A 108 2.25 4.92 -12.41
N ASN A 109 0.95 5.17 -12.33
CA ASN A 109 0.05 5.20 -13.48
C ASN A 109 0.27 6.47 -14.31
N THR A 110 1.51 6.92 -14.43
CA THR A 110 1.86 7.97 -15.37
C THR A 110 1.85 7.33 -16.74
N LEU A 111 0.83 7.65 -17.52
CA LEU A 111 0.83 7.36 -18.95
C LEU A 111 2.00 8.12 -19.56
N GLN A 112 3.13 7.47 -19.75
CA GLN A 112 4.18 7.99 -20.61
C GLN A 112 3.71 7.79 -22.05
N VAL A 113 3.13 8.83 -22.63
CA VAL A 113 3.02 8.90 -24.09
C VAL A 113 4.43 9.11 -24.59
N ILE A 114 5.11 8.00 -24.94
CA ILE A 114 6.36 8.06 -25.68
C ILE A 114 5.96 8.48 -27.09
N THR A 115 5.93 9.77 -27.37
CA THR A 115 5.96 10.28 -28.72
C THR A 115 7.35 10.02 -29.25
N THR A 116 7.57 8.84 -29.82
CA THR A 116 8.73 8.68 -30.71
C THR A 116 8.47 9.60 -31.90
N ASN A 117 9.31 10.59 -32.07
CA ASN A 117 9.36 11.48 -33.22
C ASN A 117 9.93 10.71 -34.44
N GLN A 118 9.40 9.55 -34.69
CA GLN A 118 9.57 8.80 -35.93
C GLN A 118 8.38 9.23 -36.79
N GLY A 119 8.67 9.88 -37.87
CA GLY A 119 7.70 10.46 -38.79
C GLY A 119 6.44 9.63 -38.96
N ALA A 120 5.36 10.25 -39.39
CA ALA A 120 3.94 9.82 -39.43
C ALA A 120 3.63 8.36 -39.85
N ASP A 121 4.59 7.49 -39.87
CA ASP A 121 4.51 6.15 -40.33
C ASP A 121 4.65 5.15 -39.19
N ASN A 122 3.51 4.51 -38.90
CA ASN A 122 3.49 3.16 -38.34
C ASN A 122 3.42 2.97 -36.84
N ILE A 123 2.43 3.55 -36.18
CA ILE A 123 1.74 2.74 -35.16
C ILE A 123 0.71 1.90 -35.93
N THR A 124 1.03 0.65 -36.20
CA THR A 124 0.06 -0.26 -36.82
C THR A 124 -1.09 -0.53 -35.84
N ASN A 125 -2.30 -0.72 -36.37
CA ASN A 125 -3.47 -1.09 -35.54
C ASN A 125 -3.19 -2.27 -34.59
N THR A 126 -2.25 -3.14 -34.93
CA THR A 126 -1.85 -4.29 -34.14
C THR A 126 -1.07 -3.87 -32.89
N GLN A 127 -0.21 -2.86 -32.97
CA GLN A 127 0.52 -2.34 -31.81
C GLN A 127 -0.40 -1.53 -30.89
N TYR A 128 -1.36 -0.81 -31.45
CA TYR A 128 -2.40 -0.11 -30.71
C TYR A 128 -3.30 -1.07 -29.93
N ASN A 129 -3.80 -2.14 -30.56
CA ASN A 129 -4.63 -3.15 -29.90
C ASN A 129 -3.88 -3.90 -28.80
N SER A 130 -2.61 -4.22 -29.02
CA SER A 130 -1.75 -4.85 -28.00
C SER A 130 -1.52 -3.94 -26.79
N PHE A 131 -1.42 -2.64 -27.01
CA PHE A 131 -1.22 -1.66 -25.93
C PHE A 131 -2.50 -1.46 -25.10
N THR A 132 -3.67 -1.45 -25.74
CA THR A 132 -4.96 -1.28 -25.06
C THR A 132 -5.36 -2.53 -24.27
N ASP A 133 -5.10 -3.73 -24.80
CA ASP A 133 -5.50 -4.98 -24.16
C ASP A 133 -4.71 -5.26 -22.87
N THR A 134 -3.47 -4.84 -22.78
CA THR A 134 -2.60 -5.23 -21.65
C THR A 134 -2.57 -4.21 -20.49
N LEU A 135 -2.75 -2.93 -20.79
CA LEU A 135 -2.57 -1.86 -19.79
C LEU A 135 -3.85 -1.15 -19.37
N PHE A 136 -4.93 -1.23 -20.13
CA PHE A 136 -6.08 -0.37 -19.95
C PHE A 136 -7.44 -1.05 -19.83
N SER A 137 -7.53 -2.35 -20.04
CA SER A 137 -8.80 -3.10 -19.92
C SER A 137 -9.40 -3.07 -18.50
N ALA A 138 -8.59 -2.73 -17.49
CA ALA A 138 -9.03 -2.69 -16.09
C ALA A 138 -9.38 -1.28 -15.58
N SER A 139 -9.18 -0.21 -16.34
CA SER A 139 -9.21 1.17 -15.82
C SER A 139 -10.32 2.06 -16.37
N GLY A 140 -11.15 1.58 -17.28
CA GLY A 140 -12.25 2.38 -17.86
C GLY A 140 -11.81 3.47 -18.83
N PHE A 141 -10.58 3.43 -19.33
CA PHE A 141 -10.11 4.36 -20.36
C PHE A 141 -10.44 3.84 -21.77
N SER A 142 -10.84 4.73 -22.63
CA SER A 142 -10.92 4.49 -24.07
C SER A 142 -9.90 5.32 -24.83
N PHE A 143 -9.35 4.75 -25.88
CA PHE A 143 -8.38 5.43 -26.75
C PHE A 143 -8.90 5.48 -28.16
N SER A 144 -8.68 6.58 -28.82
CA SER A 144 -8.96 6.76 -30.25
C SER A 144 -7.83 7.56 -30.89
N ILE A 145 -7.67 7.39 -32.19
CA ILE A 145 -6.75 8.22 -32.97
C ILE A 145 -7.57 9.30 -33.66
N ASP A 146 -7.18 10.58 -33.48
CA ASP A 146 -7.72 11.68 -34.27
C ASP A 146 -7.36 11.47 -35.75
N GLY A 147 -8.35 11.19 -36.57
CA GLY A 147 -8.16 10.92 -37.99
C GLY A 147 -7.62 12.11 -38.78
N THR A 148 -7.60 13.32 -38.22
CA THR A 148 -7.10 14.54 -38.86
C THR A 148 -5.64 14.81 -38.46
N THR A 149 -5.30 14.62 -37.19
CA THR A 149 -3.98 14.98 -36.65
C THR A 149 -3.08 13.75 -36.41
N GLY A 150 -3.63 12.54 -36.41
CA GLY A 150 -2.93 11.32 -36.03
C GLY A 150 -2.57 11.22 -34.56
N ASN A 151 -3.10 12.12 -33.73
CA ASN A 151 -2.82 12.11 -32.28
C ASN A 151 -3.66 11.07 -31.55
N LEU A 152 -3.06 10.44 -30.53
CA LEU A 152 -3.76 9.56 -29.63
C LEU A 152 -4.60 10.38 -28.64
N ILE A 153 -5.90 10.11 -28.62
CA ILE A 153 -6.86 10.73 -27.66
C ILE A 153 -7.20 9.68 -26.61
N ALA A 154 -6.94 10.01 -25.36
CA ALA A 154 -7.41 9.23 -24.22
C ALA A 154 -8.67 9.90 -23.65
N THR A 155 -9.76 9.12 -23.49
CA THR A 155 -11.00 9.57 -22.86
C THR A 155 -11.20 8.75 -21.57
N ILE A 156 -11.48 9.45 -20.48
CA ILE A 156 -11.77 8.89 -19.16
C ILE A 156 -13.28 8.80 -19.00
#